data_87765d71a2e99f8290e914028741cdc5
#
_entry.id   87765d71a2e99f8290e914028741cdc5
#
_cell.length_a   1.000
_cell.length_b   1.000
_cell.length_c   1.000
_cell.angle_alpha   90.00
_cell.angle_beta   90.00
_cell.angle_gamma   90.00
#
_symmetry.space_group_name_H-M   'P 1'
#
loop_
_entity.id
_entity.type
_entity.pdbx_description
1 polymer ?
#
loop_
_entity_poly.entity_id
_entity_poly.type
_entity_poly.pdbx_seq_one_letter_code
_entity_poly.pdbx_strand_id
1 'polypeptide(L)'
;MMASFIFADDIDAWNNFVLQIIWAERSEFDMAVAHKGSISMGMVLIPIGLYKTTVDNDIHFNQLEKESKARIKYKKYCSHCGKEVKPEDIVKGYEFAKDQYVVMTDEELEKIKTKKDKTIHILQFAKMSEVNMIYYEKDYYAVPEVGAEKAYELLRQALLAEKKVAIAKTVMGTNEKLLVLYPMKDGMIVKTLFYNDEIASVPKQVPKMKLEEQELEMAKLLIQNMTKAFDAEAYRDEYQARLRDAITKKIQGQEIVTAGTSGPDNVIDLMEALKKSLDMTKKDDNGPKNKRGTA
;
A
#
# COMPACT_ATOMS: atom_id res chain seq x y z
N MET A 1 -36.47 -42.12 -5.32
CA MET A 1 -36.93 -41.65 -6.63
C MET A 1 -36.13 -40.41 -6.98
N MET A 2 -35.26 -40.51 -7.98
CA MET A 2 -34.67 -39.51 -8.83
C MET A 2 -33.96 -38.28 -8.21
N ALA A 3 -32.66 -38.31 -8.28
CA ALA A 3 -31.84 -37.21 -8.73
C ALA A 3 -30.52 -37.74 -9.29
N SER A 4 -30.62 -38.49 -10.41
CA SER A 4 -29.52 -38.65 -11.33
C SER A 4 -29.68 -37.55 -12.36
N PHE A 5 -28.91 -36.49 -12.28
CA PHE A 5 -28.78 -35.50 -13.37
C PHE A 5 -27.36 -35.05 -13.51
N ILE A 6 -26.77 -35.47 -14.64
CA ILE A 6 -25.88 -34.78 -15.53
C ILE A 6 -24.56 -34.29 -14.92
N PHE A 7 -23.57 -35.16 -14.97
CA PHE A 7 -22.16 -34.80 -14.86
C PHE A 7 -21.39 -35.51 -15.96
N ALA A 8 -21.29 -34.90 -17.11
CA ALA A 8 -20.25 -35.19 -18.10
C ALA A 8 -20.42 -34.32 -19.33
N ASP A 9 -20.30 -33.01 -19.30
CA ASP A 9 -20.03 -32.27 -20.55
C ASP A 9 -19.57 -30.81 -20.33
N ASP A 10 -19.25 -30.36 -19.09
CA ASP A 10 -18.79 -28.98 -18.94
C ASP A 10 -17.77 -28.80 -17.81
N ILE A 11 -16.69 -29.59 -17.88
CA ILE A 11 -15.54 -29.45 -16.95
C ILE A 11 -14.93 -28.04 -17.10
N ASP A 12 -14.95 -27.45 -18.29
CA ASP A 12 -14.43 -26.12 -18.56
C ASP A 12 -15.33 -25.02 -17.98
N ALA A 13 -16.64 -25.17 -18.04
CA ALA A 13 -17.57 -24.24 -17.40
C ALA A 13 -17.49 -24.34 -15.87
N TRP A 14 -17.32 -25.53 -15.31
CA TRP A 14 -17.12 -25.73 -13.89
C TRP A 14 -15.78 -25.14 -13.39
N ASN A 15 -14.69 -25.36 -14.12
CA ASN A 15 -13.39 -24.77 -13.85
C ASN A 15 -13.42 -23.24 -13.95
N ASN A 16 -14.08 -22.67 -14.95
CA ASN A 16 -14.28 -21.23 -15.05
C ASN A 16 -15.15 -20.67 -13.93
N PHE A 17 -16.22 -21.37 -13.54
CA PHE A 17 -17.07 -20.98 -12.42
C PHE A 17 -16.32 -21.04 -11.07
N VAL A 18 -15.54 -22.10 -10.82
CA VAL A 18 -14.69 -22.22 -9.64
C VAL A 18 -13.60 -21.16 -9.63
N LEU A 19 -12.98 -20.88 -10.77
CA LEU A 19 -12.00 -19.78 -10.89
C LEU A 19 -12.64 -18.42 -10.68
N GLN A 20 -13.84 -18.18 -11.19
CA GLN A 20 -14.59 -16.94 -10.90
C GLN A 20 -14.92 -16.81 -9.41
N ILE A 21 -15.32 -17.89 -8.74
CA ILE A 21 -15.54 -17.86 -7.27
C ILE A 21 -14.24 -17.61 -6.53
N ILE A 22 -13.14 -18.29 -6.85
CA ILE A 22 -11.83 -18.12 -6.21
C ILE A 22 -11.33 -16.66 -6.33
N TRP A 23 -11.66 -15.98 -7.43
CA TRP A 23 -11.26 -14.59 -7.66
C TRP A 23 -12.32 -13.57 -7.22
N ALA A 24 -13.61 -13.94 -7.21
CA ALA A 24 -14.72 -13.08 -6.77
C ALA A 24 -14.86 -13.00 -5.24
N GLU A 25 -14.63 -14.09 -4.51
CA GLU A 25 -14.67 -14.07 -3.04
C GLU A 25 -13.63 -13.14 -2.39
N ARG A 26 -12.62 -12.71 -3.15
CA ARG A 26 -11.68 -11.67 -2.70
C ARG A 26 -12.19 -10.23 -2.90
N SER A 27 -13.31 -10.02 -3.56
CA SER A 27 -13.83 -8.69 -3.90
C SER A 27 -14.94 -8.19 -2.96
N GLU A 28 -15.56 -9.04 -2.15
CA GLU A 28 -16.41 -8.60 -1.04
C GLU A 28 -15.53 -8.26 0.16
N PHE A 29 -15.21 -7.00 0.26
CA PHE A 29 -14.40 -6.41 1.31
C PHE A 29 -15.15 -6.42 2.64
N ASP A 30 -14.95 -7.44 3.43
CA ASP A 30 -15.06 -7.30 4.89
C ASP A 30 -13.82 -6.52 5.37
N MET A 31 -13.91 -5.16 5.34
CA MET A 31 -12.84 -4.28 5.81
C MET A 31 -12.68 -4.47 7.31
N ALA A 32 -11.81 -5.38 7.69
CA ALA A 32 -11.50 -5.61 9.09
C ALA A 32 -10.98 -4.33 9.74
N VAL A 33 -11.52 -3.99 10.91
CA VAL A 33 -11.04 -2.88 11.71
C VAL A 33 -9.57 -3.11 12.07
N ALA A 34 -8.69 -2.25 11.58
CA ALA A 34 -7.26 -2.32 11.89
C ALA A 34 -6.98 -1.86 13.34
N HIS A 35 -7.64 -0.79 13.78
CA HIS A 35 -7.52 -0.25 15.13
C HIS A 35 -8.85 0.36 15.57
N LYS A 36 -9.20 0.20 16.86
CA LYS A 36 -10.30 0.92 17.50
C LYS A 36 -9.72 1.91 18.49
N GLY A 37 -10.29 3.12 18.51
CA GLY A 37 -9.86 4.18 19.41
C GLY A 37 -10.85 5.33 19.42
N SER A 38 -10.42 6.47 19.96
CA SER A 38 -11.23 7.68 19.99
C SER A 38 -10.39 8.89 19.65
N ILE A 39 -10.93 9.84 18.88
CA ILE A 39 -10.30 11.15 18.70
C ILE A 39 -10.65 12.01 19.90
N SER A 40 -9.63 12.59 20.54
CA SER A 40 -9.80 13.54 21.66
C SER A 40 -9.45 14.94 21.20
N MET A 41 -10.41 15.84 21.35
CA MET A 41 -10.28 17.28 21.12
C MET A 41 -10.72 18.03 22.38
N GLY A 42 -9.79 18.34 23.25
CA GLY A 42 -10.11 18.91 24.57
C GLY A 42 -10.99 17.95 25.39
N MET A 43 -12.23 18.36 25.72
CA MET A 43 -13.18 17.53 26.48
C MET A 43 -14.08 16.66 25.59
N VAL A 44 -13.97 16.79 24.28
CA VAL A 44 -14.77 16.02 23.32
C VAL A 44 -14.03 14.74 22.97
N LEU A 45 -14.73 13.60 23.11
CA LEU A 45 -14.22 12.29 22.75
C LEU A 45 -15.11 11.71 21.62
N ILE A 46 -14.49 11.30 20.51
CA ILE A 46 -15.17 10.81 19.32
C ILE A 46 -14.72 9.36 19.07
N PRO A 47 -15.47 8.35 19.47
CA PRO A 47 -15.18 6.95 19.18
C PRO A 47 -15.13 6.67 17.66
N ILE A 48 -14.06 6.03 17.21
CA ILE A 48 -13.85 5.69 15.80
C ILE A 48 -13.22 4.30 15.62
N GLY A 49 -13.48 3.69 14.47
CA GLY A 49 -12.72 2.59 13.92
C GLY A 49 -11.78 3.09 12.82
N LEU A 50 -10.53 2.60 12.79
CA LEU A 50 -9.58 2.83 11.72
C LEU A 50 -9.54 1.59 10.81
N TYR A 51 -9.75 1.81 9.52
CA TYR A 51 -9.74 0.78 8.48
C TYR A 51 -8.62 1.05 7.48
N LYS A 52 -7.91 0.03 7.03
CA LYS A 52 -6.87 0.22 6.01
C LYS A 52 -7.48 0.77 4.72
N THR A 53 -6.81 1.74 4.10
CA THR A 53 -7.23 2.31 2.80
C THR A 53 -6.80 1.45 1.62
N THR A 54 -5.89 0.52 1.84
CA THR A 54 -5.28 -0.33 0.80
C THR A 54 -5.48 -1.80 1.11
N VAL A 55 -5.52 -2.59 0.05
CA VAL A 55 -5.62 -4.04 0.07
C VAL A 55 -4.39 -4.61 -0.59
N ASP A 56 -3.90 -5.68 -0.02
CA ASP A 56 -2.83 -6.47 -0.63
C ASP A 56 -3.43 -7.40 -1.69
N ASN A 57 -3.18 -7.06 -2.96
CA ASN A 57 -3.60 -7.85 -4.12
C ASN A 57 -2.51 -8.77 -4.65
N ASP A 58 -1.36 -8.85 -3.98
CA ASP A 58 -0.25 -9.69 -4.41
C ASP A 58 -0.59 -11.19 -4.30
N ILE A 59 -0.12 -11.94 -5.29
CA ILE A 59 -0.24 -13.39 -5.26
C ILE A 59 0.87 -13.96 -4.38
N HIS A 60 0.49 -14.53 -3.24
CA HIS A 60 1.43 -15.13 -2.30
C HIS A 60 1.61 -16.62 -2.58
N PHE A 61 2.87 -17.07 -2.69
CA PHE A 61 3.20 -18.48 -2.85
C PHE A 61 3.58 -19.11 -1.51
N ASN A 62 3.03 -20.28 -1.25
CA ASN A 62 3.47 -21.11 -0.13
C ASN A 62 4.72 -21.89 -0.54
N GLN A 63 5.67 -22.01 0.37
CA GLN A 63 6.84 -22.87 0.17
C GLN A 63 6.45 -24.32 0.38
N LEU A 64 6.74 -25.15 -0.62
CA LEU A 64 6.44 -26.57 -0.62
C LEU A 64 7.71 -27.38 -0.78
N GLU A 65 7.77 -28.55 -0.15
CA GLU A 65 8.83 -29.52 -0.42
C GLU A 65 8.65 -30.07 -1.86
N LYS A 66 9.78 -30.28 -2.56
CA LYS A 66 9.79 -30.51 -4.01
C LYS A 66 9.09 -31.83 -4.42
N GLU A 67 9.24 -32.88 -3.65
CA GLU A 67 8.71 -34.22 -3.99
C GLU A 67 7.27 -34.40 -3.47
N SER A 68 7.09 -34.23 -2.17
CA SER A 68 5.81 -34.45 -1.50
C SER A 68 4.77 -33.34 -1.71
N LYS A 69 5.21 -32.15 -2.18
CA LYS A 69 4.39 -30.94 -2.28
C LYS A 69 3.76 -30.52 -0.94
N ALA A 70 4.26 -31.03 0.18
CA ALA A 70 3.81 -30.65 1.51
C ALA A 70 4.35 -29.27 1.91
N ARG A 71 3.57 -28.51 2.72
CA ARG A 71 3.99 -27.22 3.23
C ARG A 71 5.20 -27.35 4.16
N ILE A 72 6.21 -26.49 3.94
CA ILE A 72 7.39 -26.38 4.80
C ILE A 72 6.99 -25.68 6.11
N LYS A 73 7.44 -26.21 7.23
CA LYS A 73 7.34 -25.62 8.56
C LYS A 73 8.72 -25.20 9.04
N TYR A 74 8.79 -24.05 9.70
CA TYR A 74 10.05 -23.54 10.27
C TYR A 74 10.14 -23.90 11.74
N LYS A 75 11.33 -24.37 12.15
CA LYS A 75 11.70 -24.60 13.55
C LYS A 75 12.87 -23.70 13.88
N LYS A 76 12.88 -23.14 15.09
CA LYS A 76 13.98 -22.28 15.56
C LYS A 76 15.02 -23.10 16.27
N TYR A 77 16.29 -22.90 15.93
CA TYR A 77 17.42 -23.60 16.56
C TYR A 77 18.38 -22.57 17.15
N CYS A 78 18.95 -22.89 18.31
CA CYS A 78 20.04 -22.10 18.88
C CYS A 78 21.32 -22.39 18.11
N SER A 79 22.00 -21.38 17.58
CA SER A 79 23.24 -21.52 16.83
C SER A 79 24.41 -22.06 17.66
N HIS A 80 24.39 -21.82 18.98
CA HIS A 80 25.43 -22.24 19.91
C HIS A 80 25.31 -23.72 20.30
N CYS A 81 24.12 -24.16 20.70
CA CYS A 81 23.93 -25.54 21.19
C CYS A 81 23.24 -26.47 20.19
N GLY A 82 22.79 -26.00 19.03
CA GLY A 82 22.11 -26.78 17.99
C GLY A 82 20.73 -27.35 18.39
N LYS A 83 20.20 -26.98 19.56
CA LYS A 83 18.91 -27.47 20.04
C LYS A 83 17.75 -26.66 19.47
N GLU A 84 16.62 -27.32 19.24
CA GLU A 84 15.35 -26.64 18.95
C GLU A 84 14.92 -25.80 20.16
N VAL A 85 14.60 -24.51 19.91
CA VAL A 85 14.23 -23.55 20.94
C VAL A 85 12.73 -23.25 20.83
N LYS A 86 12.00 -23.43 21.90
CA LYS A 86 10.58 -23.11 21.97
C LYS A 86 10.39 -21.61 22.14
N PRO A 87 9.22 -21.06 21.73
CA PRO A 87 8.92 -19.62 21.89
C PRO A 87 9.09 -19.10 23.32
N GLU A 88 8.79 -19.92 24.33
CA GLU A 88 8.91 -19.61 25.76
C GLU A 88 10.36 -19.46 26.25
N ASP A 89 11.32 -20.07 25.52
CA ASP A 89 12.75 -20.02 25.87
C ASP A 89 13.50 -18.91 25.10
N ILE A 90 12.78 -18.08 24.32
CA ILE A 90 13.36 -17.01 23.51
C ILE A 90 13.22 -15.70 24.26
N VAL A 91 14.36 -15.06 24.56
CA VAL A 91 14.44 -13.73 25.16
C VAL A 91 14.80 -12.68 24.11
N LYS A 92 14.51 -11.41 24.39
CA LYS A 92 14.88 -10.28 23.53
C LYS A 92 16.20 -9.71 23.98
N GLY A 93 17.19 -9.69 23.10
CA GLY A 93 18.50 -9.10 23.34
C GLY A 93 18.71 -7.87 22.45
N TYR A 94 19.15 -6.75 23.03
CA TYR A 94 19.63 -5.58 22.30
C TYR A 94 21.15 -5.65 22.20
N GLU A 95 21.67 -5.67 20.96
CA GLU A 95 23.12 -5.65 20.73
C GLU A 95 23.64 -4.22 20.85
N PHE A 96 24.38 -3.95 21.92
CA PHE A 96 24.97 -2.63 22.17
C PHE A 96 26.42 -2.52 21.71
N ALA A 97 27.12 -3.64 21.54
CA ALA A 97 28.41 -3.77 20.91
C ALA A 97 28.49 -5.14 20.22
N LYS A 98 29.43 -5.33 19.32
CA LYS A 98 29.57 -6.57 18.55
C LYS A 98 29.59 -7.79 19.48
N ASP A 99 28.65 -8.71 19.26
CA ASP A 99 28.44 -9.95 20.04
C ASP A 99 28.14 -9.74 21.54
N GLN A 100 27.76 -8.50 21.96
CA GLN A 100 27.39 -8.18 23.34
C GLN A 100 25.93 -7.75 23.40
N TYR A 101 25.13 -8.47 24.21
CA TYR A 101 23.69 -8.28 24.27
C TYR A 101 23.22 -7.92 25.68
N VAL A 102 22.36 -6.92 25.76
CA VAL A 102 21.54 -6.69 26.96
C VAL A 102 20.23 -7.41 26.77
N VAL A 103 19.91 -8.32 27.66
CA VAL A 103 18.64 -9.04 27.66
C VAL A 103 17.57 -8.18 28.31
N MET A 104 16.48 -7.95 27.59
CA MET A 104 15.29 -7.25 28.09
C MET A 104 14.18 -8.25 28.32
N THR A 105 13.70 -8.34 29.53
CA THR A 105 12.55 -9.19 29.85
C THR A 105 11.24 -8.54 29.39
N ASP A 106 10.21 -9.36 29.16
CA ASP A 106 8.89 -8.82 28.79
C ASP A 106 8.31 -7.93 29.89
N GLU A 107 8.62 -8.21 31.17
CA GLU A 107 8.22 -7.38 32.31
C GLU A 107 8.88 -5.99 32.29
N GLU A 108 10.17 -5.92 31.96
CA GLU A 108 10.89 -4.65 31.81
C GLU A 108 10.36 -3.84 30.66
N LEU A 109 10.10 -4.51 29.51
CA LEU A 109 9.49 -3.86 28.36
C LEU A 109 8.07 -3.36 28.67
N GLU A 110 7.26 -4.10 29.45
CA GLU A 110 5.93 -3.62 29.87
C GLU A 110 6.01 -2.38 30.78
N LYS A 111 7.02 -2.27 31.63
CA LYS A 111 7.20 -1.09 32.53
C LYS A 111 7.50 0.20 31.76
N ILE A 112 8.21 0.11 30.63
CA ILE A 112 8.56 1.27 29.79
C ILE A 112 7.53 1.53 28.68
N LYS A 113 6.59 0.60 28.47
CA LYS A 113 5.51 0.85 27.51
C LYS A 113 4.71 2.07 27.92
N THR A 114 4.55 2.99 27.00
CA THR A 114 3.55 4.05 27.12
C THR A 114 2.20 3.38 27.41
N LYS A 115 1.46 3.89 28.42
CA LYS A 115 0.12 3.35 28.73
C LYS A 115 -0.63 3.19 27.42
N LYS A 116 -1.24 2.01 27.20
CA LYS A 116 -2.02 1.71 26.00
C LYS A 116 -3.23 2.64 25.91
N ASP A 117 -2.96 3.90 25.62
CA ASP A 117 -4.00 4.87 25.33
C ASP A 117 -4.32 4.77 23.83
N LYS A 118 -5.47 4.18 23.54
CA LYS A 118 -6.00 4.09 22.17
C LYS A 118 -6.58 5.41 21.69
N THR A 119 -6.44 6.47 22.46
CA THR A 119 -6.95 7.79 22.15
C THR A 119 -5.99 8.51 21.21
N ILE A 120 -6.55 9.07 20.18
CA ILE A 120 -5.85 9.95 19.24
C ILE A 120 -5.96 11.37 19.79
N HIS A 121 -4.91 11.83 20.48
CA HIS A 121 -4.87 13.16 21.08
C HIS A 121 -4.48 14.19 20.03
N ILE A 122 -5.40 15.09 19.69
CA ILE A 122 -5.10 16.24 18.83
C ILE A 122 -4.21 17.20 19.63
N LEU A 123 -3.05 17.53 19.03
CA LEU A 123 -2.04 18.42 19.62
C LEU A 123 -2.17 19.84 19.07
N GLN A 124 -2.40 19.96 17.75
CA GLN A 124 -2.52 21.23 17.05
C GLN A 124 -3.21 21.06 15.70
N PHE A 125 -3.54 22.19 15.09
CA PHE A 125 -4.03 22.25 13.72
C PHE A 125 -2.99 22.96 12.83
N ALA A 126 -2.84 22.47 11.60
CA ALA A 126 -1.92 23.01 10.60
C ALA A 126 -2.63 23.21 9.26
N LYS A 127 -2.07 24.00 8.34
CA LYS A 127 -2.55 24.07 6.96
C LYS A 127 -2.22 22.75 6.24
N MET A 128 -3.10 22.29 5.36
CA MET A 128 -2.88 21.07 4.56
C MET A 128 -1.54 21.10 3.80
N SER A 129 -1.12 22.28 3.30
CA SER A 129 0.12 22.45 2.54
C SER A 129 1.40 22.45 3.37
N GLU A 130 1.30 22.53 4.70
CA GLU A 130 2.47 22.56 5.59
C GLU A 130 2.98 21.15 5.92
N VAL A 131 2.14 20.12 5.75
CA VAL A 131 2.56 18.72 5.97
C VAL A 131 3.17 18.17 4.69
N ASN A 132 4.49 18.06 4.66
CA ASN A 132 5.20 17.56 3.49
C ASN A 132 4.91 16.05 3.30
N MET A 133 4.73 15.64 2.04
CA MET A 133 4.43 14.25 1.67
C MET A 133 5.49 13.23 2.13
N ILE A 134 6.73 13.66 2.33
CA ILE A 134 7.83 12.79 2.79
C ILE A 134 7.58 12.17 4.17
N TYR A 135 6.72 12.81 4.99
CA TYR A 135 6.40 12.32 6.33
C TYR A 135 5.31 11.25 6.34
N TYR A 136 4.54 11.05 5.25
CA TYR A 136 3.43 10.07 5.23
C TYR A 136 3.94 8.62 5.19
N GLU A 137 3.41 7.78 6.10
CA GLU A 137 3.76 6.36 6.21
C GLU A 137 2.60 5.46 5.75
N LYS A 138 1.46 5.53 6.42
CA LYS A 138 0.28 4.67 6.17
C LYS A 138 -1.01 5.45 6.30
N ASP A 139 -2.02 5.02 5.56
CA ASP A 139 -3.33 5.65 5.54
C ASP A 139 -4.41 4.72 6.10
N TYR A 140 -5.37 5.32 6.83
CA TYR A 140 -6.53 4.64 7.38
C TYR A 140 -7.78 5.50 7.17
N TYR A 141 -8.88 4.89 6.78
CA TYR A 141 -10.19 5.55 6.89
C TYR A 141 -10.60 5.60 8.37
N ALA A 142 -11.01 6.77 8.83
CA ALA A 142 -11.62 6.93 10.15
C ALA A 142 -13.14 6.90 9.99
N VAL A 143 -13.77 5.92 10.62
CA VAL A 143 -15.22 5.75 10.59
C VAL A 143 -15.76 5.93 12.01
N PRO A 144 -16.78 6.78 12.24
CA PRO A 144 -17.35 6.96 13.58
C PRO A 144 -18.05 5.69 14.05
N GLU A 145 -17.95 5.38 15.34
CA GLU A 145 -18.79 4.37 15.95
C GLU A 145 -20.23 4.93 16.16
N VAL A 146 -21.19 4.03 16.37
CA VAL A 146 -22.60 4.38 16.58
C VAL A 146 -22.74 5.37 17.74
N GLY A 147 -23.40 6.51 17.48
CA GLY A 147 -23.58 7.60 18.43
C GLY A 147 -22.51 8.69 18.40
N ALA A 148 -21.41 8.50 17.65
CA ALA A 148 -20.34 9.49 17.50
C ALA A 148 -20.47 10.33 16.22
N GLU A 149 -21.42 10.04 15.35
CA GLU A 149 -21.53 10.59 13.98
C GLU A 149 -21.60 12.11 13.98
N LYS A 150 -22.38 12.70 14.87
CA LYS A 150 -22.55 14.17 14.96
C LYS A 150 -21.25 14.88 15.32
N ALA A 151 -20.50 14.36 16.29
CA ALA A 151 -19.26 14.96 16.75
C ALA A 151 -18.14 14.77 15.69
N TYR A 152 -18.13 13.60 15.04
CA TYR A 152 -17.22 13.31 13.93
C TYR A 152 -17.47 14.26 12.75
N GLU A 153 -18.72 14.41 12.33
CA GLU A 153 -19.09 15.25 11.20
C GLU A 153 -18.81 16.73 11.48
N LEU A 154 -19.06 17.19 12.71
CA LEU A 154 -18.69 18.55 13.13
C LEU A 154 -17.19 18.81 12.98
N LEU A 155 -16.34 17.89 13.47
CA LEU A 155 -14.89 18.01 13.34
C LEU A 155 -14.47 18.01 11.86
N ARG A 156 -15.01 17.09 11.06
CA ARG A 156 -14.70 16.96 9.62
C ARG A 156 -15.04 18.25 8.85
N GLN A 157 -16.26 18.78 9.05
CA GLN A 157 -16.70 20.01 8.37
C GLN A 157 -15.91 21.23 8.81
N ALA A 158 -15.59 21.34 10.10
CA ALA A 158 -14.78 22.44 10.62
C ALA A 158 -13.37 22.43 9.99
N LEU A 159 -12.72 21.25 9.89
CA LEU A 159 -11.43 21.12 9.24
C LEU A 159 -11.47 21.45 7.74
N LEU A 160 -12.54 21.05 7.04
CA LEU A 160 -12.74 21.40 5.62
C LEU A 160 -12.94 22.89 5.41
N ALA A 161 -13.81 23.52 6.20
CA ALA A 161 -14.10 24.96 6.10
C ALA A 161 -12.86 25.81 6.35
N GLU A 162 -12.05 25.43 7.34
CA GLU A 162 -10.80 26.11 7.69
C GLU A 162 -9.62 25.71 6.80
N LYS A 163 -9.77 24.72 5.91
CA LYS A 163 -8.69 24.14 5.06
C LYS A 163 -7.49 23.69 5.91
N LYS A 164 -7.76 23.09 7.06
CA LYS A 164 -6.77 22.61 8.02
C LYS A 164 -6.82 21.10 8.20
N VAL A 165 -5.74 20.58 8.75
CA VAL A 165 -5.60 19.21 9.23
C VAL A 165 -5.30 19.22 10.72
N ALA A 166 -5.62 18.16 11.44
CA ALA A 166 -5.27 18.03 12.84
C ALA A 166 -4.04 17.14 12.99
N ILE A 167 -3.03 17.63 13.67
CA ILE A 167 -1.83 16.85 14.06
C ILE A 167 -2.12 16.22 15.41
N ALA A 168 -1.91 14.94 15.52
CA ALA A 168 -2.26 14.15 16.71
C ALA A 168 -1.21 13.10 17.03
N LYS A 169 -1.30 12.52 18.20
CA LYS A 169 -0.51 11.36 18.62
C LYS A 169 -1.43 10.28 19.19
N THR A 170 -0.99 9.03 19.05
CA THR A 170 -1.64 7.86 19.65
C THR A 170 -0.62 6.73 19.85
N VAL A 171 -1.00 5.70 20.59
CA VAL A 171 -0.21 4.48 20.72
C VAL A 171 -0.83 3.38 19.85
N MET A 172 -0.10 2.97 18.80
CA MET A 172 -0.47 1.83 17.94
C MET A 172 0.44 0.63 18.24
N GLY A 173 -0.17 -0.44 18.74
CA GLY A 173 0.61 -1.59 19.22
C GLY A 173 1.42 -1.25 20.48
N THR A 174 2.72 -1.11 20.31
CA THR A 174 3.66 -0.75 21.40
C THR A 174 4.32 0.62 21.19
N ASN A 175 4.11 1.26 20.05
CA ASN A 175 4.82 2.45 19.65
C ASN A 175 3.90 3.67 19.61
N GLU A 176 4.40 4.80 20.10
CA GLU A 176 3.78 6.10 19.88
C GLU A 176 3.91 6.44 18.39
N LYS A 177 2.82 6.89 17.78
CA LYS A 177 2.76 7.31 16.38
C LYS A 177 2.25 8.74 16.28
N LEU A 178 2.96 9.52 15.47
CA LEU A 178 2.49 10.83 15.04
C LEU A 178 1.47 10.63 13.93
N LEU A 179 0.38 11.39 13.97
CA LEU A 179 -0.74 11.24 13.04
C LEU A 179 -1.14 12.59 12.46
N VAL A 180 -1.73 12.56 11.28
CA VAL A 180 -2.51 13.68 10.75
C VAL A 180 -3.91 13.20 10.37
N LEU A 181 -4.93 13.92 10.86
CA LEU A 181 -6.32 13.73 10.47
C LEU A 181 -6.61 14.65 9.29
N TYR A 182 -6.90 14.05 8.15
CA TYR A 182 -7.11 14.74 6.89
C TYR A 182 -8.59 14.65 6.51
N PRO A 183 -9.34 15.79 6.46
CA PRO A 183 -10.74 15.76 6.10
C PRO A 183 -10.90 15.56 4.60
N MET A 184 -11.82 14.68 4.20
CA MET A 184 -12.24 14.47 2.83
C MET A 184 -13.70 14.87 2.64
N LYS A 185 -14.18 14.89 1.37
CA LYS A 185 -15.57 15.18 1.06
C LYS A 185 -16.52 14.23 1.78
N ASP A 186 -16.19 12.94 1.79
CA ASP A 186 -17.09 11.86 2.26
C ASP A 186 -16.58 11.14 3.52
N GLY A 187 -15.62 11.72 4.26
CA GLY A 187 -15.05 11.12 5.46
C GLY A 187 -13.77 11.78 5.93
N MET A 188 -13.04 11.11 6.79
CA MET A 188 -11.67 11.51 7.20
C MET A 188 -10.69 10.37 6.98
N ILE A 189 -9.47 10.72 6.57
CA ILE A 189 -8.31 9.82 6.57
C ILE A 189 -7.43 10.17 7.75
N VAL A 190 -6.98 9.16 8.47
CA VAL A 190 -5.89 9.26 9.44
C VAL A 190 -4.64 8.71 8.78
N LYS A 191 -3.62 9.57 8.63
CA LYS A 191 -2.32 9.18 8.10
C LYS A 191 -1.32 9.10 9.22
N THR A 192 -0.57 8.00 9.32
CA THR A 192 0.60 7.95 10.20
C THR A 192 1.76 8.72 9.57
N LEU A 193 2.53 9.37 10.41
CA LEU A 193 3.68 10.15 10.01
C LEU A 193 4.95 9.56 10.60
N PHE A 194 6.03 9.62 9.84
CA PHE A 194 7.38 9.45 10.37
C PHE A 194 7.76 10.63 11.25
N TYR A 195 8.55 10.38 12.29
CA TYR A 195 9.22 11.45 13.02
C TYR A 195 10.35 12.06 12.19
N ASN A 196 10.76 13.27 12.53
CA ASN A 196 11.78 13.99 11.75
C ASN A 196 13.15 13.29 11.73
N ASP A 197 13.48 12.57 12.78
CA ASP A 197 14.70 11.76 12.91
C ASP A 197 14.67 10.46 12.09
N GLU A 198 13.49 10.02 11.66
CA GLU A 198 13.32 8.88 10.75
C GLU A 198 13.49 9.29 9.28
N ILE A 199 13.49 10.60 8.96
CA ILE A 199 13.63 11.08 7.58
C ILE A 199 15.12 11.19 7.22
N ALA A 200 15.53 10.40 6.23
CA ALA A 200 16.88 10.48 5.70
C ALA A 200 17.14 11.80 4.96
N SER A 201 18.32 12.38 5.14
CA SER A 201 18.72 13.55 4.38
C SER A 201 18.93 13.21 2.91
N VAL A 202 18.66 14.18 2.03
CA VAL A 202 18.94 14.03 0.59
C VAL A 202 20.43 13.72 0.39
N PRO A 203 20.79 12.69 -0.39
CA PRO A 203 22.17 12.37 -0.69
C PRO A 203 22.89 13.58 -1.30
N LYS A 204 24.08 13.90 -0.79
CA LYS A 204 24.89 15.06 -1.25
C LYS A 204 25.34 14.95 -2.71
N GLN A 205 25.09 13.83 -3.36
CA GLN A 205 25.58 13.52 -4.71
C GLN A 205 24.66 13.94 -5.85
N VAL A 206 23.57 14.67 -5.58
CA VAL A 206 22.73 15.19 -6.66
C VAL A 206 23.47 16.36 -7.32
N PRO A 207 24.08 16.17 -8.50
CA PRO A 207 24.84 17.24 -9.16
C PRO A 207 23.88 18.33 -9.65
N LYS A 208 24.23 19.58 -9.38
CA LYS A 208 23.55 20.72 -10.00
C LYS A 208 24.28 21.03 -11.32
N MET A 209 23.73 20.58 -12.42
CA MET A 209 24.26 20.87 -13.75
C MET A 209 23.61 22.13 -14.32
N LYS A 210 24.39 22.90 -15.10
CA LYS A 210 23.85 23.96 -15.94
C LYS A 210 23.20 23.30 -17.16
N LEU A 211 21.95 23.63 -17.41
CA LEU A 211 21.22 23.17 -18.59
C LEU A 211 21.26 24.29 -19.66
N GLU A 212 21.27 23.88 -20.92
CA GLU A 212 21.08 24.79 -22.03
C GLU A 212 19.59 25.18 -22.13
N GLU A 213 19.32 26.41 -22.50
CA GLU A 213 17.94 26.94 -22.57
C GLU A 213 17.10 26.15 -23.59
N GLN A 214 17.71 25.72 -24.70
CA GLN A 214 17.06 24.93 -25.75
C GLN A 214 16.66 23.54 -25.25
N GLU A 215 17.49 22.89 -24.43
CA GLU A 215 17.18 21.59 -23.82
C GLU A 215 16.00 21.70 -22.87
N LEU A 216 15.99 22.75 -22.03
CA LEU A 216 14.91 23.01 -21.10
C LEU A 216 13.57 23.29 -21.80
N GLU A 217 13.58 24.11 -22.88
CA GLU A 217 12.36 24.40 -23.65
C GLU A 217 11.81 23.13 -24.33
N MET A 218 12.68 22.29 -24.87
CA MET A 218 12.25 21.04 -25.49
C MET A 218 11.67 20.07 -24.45
N ALA A 219 12.27 19.97 -23.26
CA ALA A 219 11.74 19.17 -22.16
C ALA A 219 10.37 19.69 -21.69
N LYS A 220 10.19 21.01 -21.57
CA LYS A 220 8.89 21.61 -21.24
C LYS A 220 7.81 21.26 -22.28
N LEU A 221 8.15 21.35 -23.57
CA LEU A 221 7.23 21.02 -24.64
C LEU A 221 6.82 19.54 -24.59
N LEU A 222 7.76 18.64 -24.33
CA LEU A 222 7.46 17.20 -24.14
C LEU A 222 6.52 16.98 -22.96
N ILE A 223 6.80 17.61 -21.81
CA ILE A 223 5.94 17.52 -20.62
C ILE A 223 4.53 18.02 -20.94
N GLN A 224 4.41 19.18 -21.61
CA GLN A 224 3.11 19.73 -21.99
C GLN A 224 2.32 18.79 -22.91
N ASN A 225 2.97 18.20 -23.90
CA ASN A 225 2.33 17.26 -24.83
C ASN A 225 1.90 15.95 -24.15
N MET A 226 2.62 15.52 -23.11
CA MET A 226 2.30 14.30 -22.34
C MET A 226 1.38 14.57 -21.14
N THR A 227 1.08 15.84 -20.83
CA THR A 227 0.24 16.18 -19.68
C THR A 227 -1.22 15.80 -19.96
N LYS A 228 -1.74 14.88 -19.17
CA LYS A 228 -3.14 14.43 -19.15
C LYS A 228 -3.66 14.44 -17.71
N ALA A 229 -4.98 14.49 -17.53
CA ALA A 229 -5.57 14.28 -16.21
C ALA A 229 -5.16 12.91 -15.67
N PHE A 230 -4.82 12.85 -14.40
CA PHE A 230 -4.48 11.58 -13.76
C PHE A 230 -5.75 10.73 -13.62
N ASP A 231 -5.71 9.55 -14.23
CA ASP A 231 -6.74 8.52 -14.13
C ASP A 231 -6.09 7.26 -13.56
N ALA A 232 -6.42 6.94 -12.30
CA ALA A 232 -5.85 5.78 -11.63
C ALA A 232 -6.28 4.45 -12.26
N GLU A 233 -7.47 4.39 -12.88
CA GLU A 233 -8.02 3.18 -13.49
C GLU A 233 -7.28 2.80 -14.78
N ALA A 234 -6.60 3.76 -15.41
CA ALA A 234 -5.80 3.53 -16.61
C ALA A 234 -4.51 2.72 -16.32
N TYR A 235 -4.09 2.64 -15.06
CA TYR A 235 -2.86 1.95 -14.66
C TYR A 235 -3.19 0.62 -14.01
N ARG A 236 -2.65 -0.47 -14.56
CA ARG A 236 -2.82 -1.83 -14.04
C ARG A 236 -1.47 -2.50 -13.86
N ASP A 237 -1.35 -3.34 -12.84
CA ASP A 237 -0.19 -4.20 -12.69
C ASP A 237 -0.25 -5.35 -13.72
N GLU A 238 0.50 -5.17 -14.81
CA GLU A 238 0.59 -6.15 -15.88
C GLU A 238 1.28 -7.45 -15.44
N TYR A 239 2.21 -7.37 -14.49
CA TYR A 239 2.88 -8.56 -13.98
C TYR A 239 1.88 -9.45 -13.23
N GLN A 240 1.09 -8.88 -12.33
CA GLN A 240 0.05 -9.61 -11.59
C GLN A 240 -1.00 -10.20 -12.55
N ALA A 241 -1.37 -9.46 -13.60
CA ALA A 241 -2.29 -9.95 -14.61
C ALA A 241 -1.72 -11.18 -15.36
N ARG A 242 -0.47 -11.08 -15.83
CA ARG A 242 0.24 -12.22 -16.49
C ARG A 242 0.44 -13.40 -15.55
N LEU A 243 0.74 -13.14 -14.26
CA LEU A 243 0.93 -14.18 -13.26
C LEU A 243 -0.38 -14.95 -13.00
N ARG A 244 -1.51 -14.25 -12.90
CA ARG A 244 -2.85 -14.87 -12.77
C ARG A 244 -3.18 -15.73 -13.98
N ASP A 245 -2.94 -15.24 -15.20
CA ASP A 245 -3.14 -16.00 -16.42
C ASP A 245 -2.26 -17.26 -16.46
N ALA A 246 -0.98 -17.13 -16.13
CA ALA A 246 -0.05 -18.27 -16.07
C ALA A 246 -0.46 -19.33 -15.04
N ILE A 247 -0.92 -18.91 -13.84
CA ILE A 247 -1.46 -19.83 -12.84
C ILE A 247 -2.71 -20.54 -13.35
N THR A 248 -3.61 -19.80 -13.97
CA THR A 248 -4.85 -20.36 -14.53
C THR A 248 -4.55 -21.40 -15.61
N LYS A 249 -3.66 -21.10 -16.55
CA LYS A 249 -3.21 -22.06 -17.58
C LYS A 249 -2.59 -23.32 -16.95
N LYS A 250 -1.78 -23.14 -15.90
CA LYS A 250 -1.15 -24.28 -15.22
C LYS A 250 -2.15 -25.15 -14.47
N ILE A 251 -3.20 -24.57 -13.90
CA ILE A 251 -4.32 -25.32 -13.29
C ILE A 251 -5.04 -26.15 -14.35
N GLN A 252 -5.19 -25.60 -15.57
CA GLN A 252 -5.81 -26.29 -16.71
C GLN A 252 -4.87 -27.28 -17.43
N GLY A 253 -3.64 -27.50 -16.93
CA GLY A 253 -2.68 -28.42 -17.52
C GLY A 253 -1.98 -27.92 -18.79
N GLN A 254 -2.07 -26.60 -19.08
CA GLN A 254 -1.44 -25.96 -20.23
C GLN A 254 0.00 -25.49 -19.89
N GLU A 255 0.87 -25.44 -20.90
CA GLU A 255 2.22 -24.91 -20.74
C GLU A 255 2.26 -23.37 -20.72
N ILE A 256 3.17 -22.81 -19.92
CA ILE A 256 3.39 -21.36 -19.83
C ILE A 256 4.33 -20.96 -20.97
N VAL A 257 3.86 -20.09 -21.87
CA VAL A 257 4.67 -19.52 -22.95
C VAL A 257 5.31 -18.22 -22.42
N THR A 258 6.64 -18.09 -22.62
CA THR A 258 7.41 -16.88 -22.24
C THR A 258 7.02 -15.70 -23.10
N ALA A 259 6.60 -14.59 -22.49
CA ALA A 259 6.45 -13.32 -23.19
C ALA A 259 7.83 -12.78 -23.55
N GLY A 260 8.04 -12.42 -24.83
CA GLY A 260 9.28 -11.80 -25.28
C GLY A 260 9.49 -10.44 -24.61
N THR A 261 10.66 -10.21 -24.05
CA THR A 261 11.09 -8.92 -23.52
C THR A 261 11.70 -8.10 -24.64
N SER A 262 11.06 -6.99 -25.03
CA SER A 262 11.74 -5.93 -25.77
C SER A 262 12.63 -5.15 -24.82
N GLY A 263 13.95 -5.22 -25.02
CA GLY A 263 14.92 -4.45 -24.21
C GLY A 263 14.87 -2.96 -24.54
N PRO A 264 15.32 -2.08 -23.65
CA PRO A 264 15.39 -0.64 -23.90
C PRO A 264 16.44 -0.32 -24.96
N ASP A 265 16.08 0.51 -25.94
CA ASP A 265 17.03 1.11 -26.89
C ASP A 265 18.02 2.00 -26.13
N ASN A 266 19.33 1.82 -26.37
CA ASN A 266 20.37 2.68 -25.82
C ASN A 266 20.25 4.10 -26.41
N VAL A 267 19.97 5.08 -25.56
CA VAL A 267 19.91 6.48 -25.93
C VAL A 267 21.33 7.06 -25.98
N ILE A 268 21.79 7.45 -27.16
CA ILE A 268 23.16 7.93 -27.41
C ILE A 268 23.25 9.47 -27.27
N ASP A 269 22.19 10.21 -27.58
CA ASP A 269 22.11 11.68 -27.49
C ASP A 269 20.78 12.14 -26.88
N LEU A 270 20.86 13.00 -25.85
CA LEU A 270 19.70 13.53 -25.15
C LEU A 270 18.78 14.34 -26.09
N MET A 271 19.36 15.17 -26.96
CA MET A 271 18.58 16.00 -27.89
C MET A 271 17.89 15.17 -28.97
N GLU A 272 18.54 14.15 -29.47
CA GLU A 272 17.97 13.21 -30.43
C GLU A 272 16.84 12.39 -29.78
N ALA A 273 17.04 11.93 -28.53
CA ALA A 273 16.03 11.23 -27.75
C ALA A 273 14.79 12.09 -27.48
N LEU A 274 14.97 13.34 -27.11
CA LEU A 274 13.86 14.29 -26.88
C LEU A 274 13.07 14.55 -28.18
N LYS A 275 13.75 14.75 -29.31
CA LYS A 275 13.11 14.90 -30.63
C LYS A 275 12.31 13.64 -31.00
N LYS A 276 12.90 12.47 -30.89
CA LYS A 276 12.27 11.18 -31.18
C LYS A 276 11.04 10.95 -30.31
N SER A 277 11.11 11.29 -29.03
CA SER A 277 9.97 11.19 -28.09
C SER A 277 8.84 12.16 -28.44
N LEU A 278 9.16 13.39 -28.85
CA LEU A 278 8.17 14.36 -29.34
C LEU A 278 7.46 13.89 -30.61
N ASP A 279 8.18 13.26 -31.53
CA ASP A 279 7.61 12.74 -32.77
C ASP A 279 6.72 11.50 -32.52
N MET A 280 7.06 10.67 -31.54
CA MET A 280 6.22 9.54 -31.10
C MET A 280 4.90 10.01 -30.49
N THR A 281 4.95 10.97 -29.56
CA THR A 281 3.72 11.52 -28.93
C THR A 281 2.78 12.19 -29.90
N LYS A 282 3.28 12.78 -30.98
CA LYS A 282 2.43 13.35 -32.07
C LYS A 282 1.73 12.29 -32.92
N LYS A 283 2.31 11.08 -33.04
CA LYS A 283 1.71 9.98 -33.80
C LYS A 283 0.58 9.29 -33.02
N ASP A 284 0.71 9.16 -31.70
CA ASP A 284 -0.33 8.55 -30.86
C ASP A 284 -1.61 9.37 -30.77
N ASP A 285 -1.53 10.71 -30.89
CA ASP A 285 -2.70 11.61 -30.87
C ASP A 285 -3.52 11.54 -32.19
N ASN A 286 -2.97 10.98 -33.27
CA ASN A 286 -3.62 10.80 -34.57
C ASN A 286 -4.21 9.40 -34.82
N GLY A 287 -4.28 8.54 -33.81
CA GLY A 287 -4.96 7.24 -33.85
C GLY A 287 -6.49 7.41 -34.06
N PRO A 288 -7.18 6.43 -34.66
CA PRO A 288 -8.59 6.58 -35.07
C PRO A 288 -9.50 6.80 -33.85
N LYS A 289 -10.08 8.00 -33.75
CA LYS A 289 -11.14 8.33 -32.80
C LYS A 289 -12.34 7.40 -33.08
N ASN A 290 -12.50 6.37 -32.25
CA ASN A 290 -13.63 5.47 -32.32
C ASN A 290 -14.91 6.26 -31.98
N LYS A 291 -15.69 6.55 -33.03
CA LYS A 291 -17.01 7.18 -32.91
C LYS A 291 -17.92 6.20 -32.17
N ARG A 292 -18.17 6.44 -30.88
CA ARG A 292 -19.29 5.83 -30.18
C ARG A 292 -20.56 6.43 -30.80
N GLY A 293 -21.23 5.63 -31.62
CA GLY A 293 -22.54 5.97 -32.14
C GLY A 293 -23.56 5.98 -31.02
N THR A 294 -24.27 7.07 -30.94
CA THR A 294 -25.55 7.20 -30.25
C THR A 294 -26.61 6.41 -30.98
N ALA A 295 -27.22 5.44 -30.37
CA ALA A 295 -28.55 4.94 -30.62
C ALA A 295 -29.13 4.39 -29.32
#